data_2bcab2424619ad79943ce4fb6e71fc23
#
_entry.id   2bcab2424619ad79943ce4fb6e71fc23
#
_cell.length_a   1.000
_cell.length_b   1.000
_cell.length_c   1.000
_cell.angle_alpha   90.00
_cell.angle_beta   90.00
_cell.angle_gamma   90.00
#
_symmetry.space_group_name_H-M   'P 1'
#
loop_
_entity.id
_entity.type
_entity.pdbx_description
1 polymer ?
#
loop_
_entity_poly.entity_id
_entity_poly.type
_entity_poly.pdbx_seq_one_letter_code
_entity_poly.pdbx_strand_id
1 'polypeptide(L)'
;LSSQVHHCVNLNDMLPLCDYITIHVPYLPTTKDTINTQTLALCKDGVKILNYARGELVNTNALLEAMDTGKVSGYMTDFPSEAILGRPGIICTPHLGASTPEAEDNCAVMAAQEISDYLKNGNITHSVNMPEVRQPRAGGKRICIIHKNEPGMISQITALTTEAGLNIENMVNKSKKNMAYTMLDATGAVNAALAEKLSAIPAVIRVRIL
;
A
#
# COMPACT_ATOMS: atom_id res chain seq x y z
N LEU A 1 -22.40 0.47 -12.63
CA LEU A 1 -21.76 -0.08 -13.85
C LEU A 1 -22.77 -0.02 -14.99
N SER A 2 -22.30 0.26 -16.22
CA SER A 2 -23.19 0.25 -17.39
C SER A 2 -23.72 -1.16 -17.64
N SER A 3 -24.86 -1.28 -18.36
CA SER A 3 -25.44 -2.58 -18.73
C SER A 3 -24.53 -3.46 -19.61
N GLN A 4 -23.41 -2.89 -20.09
CA GLN A 4 -22.39 -3.59 -20.88
C GLN A 4 -21.29 -4.23 -20.02
N VAL A 5 -21.29 -4.01 -18.68
CA VAL A 5 -20.29 -4.56 -17.76
C VAL A 5 -20.93 -5.69 -16.96
N HIS A 6 -20.40 -6.89 -17.12
CA HIS A 6 -20.77 -8.04 -16.31
C HIS A 6 -19.81 -8.20 -15.13
N HIS A 7 -20.36 -8.26 -13.92
CA HIS A 7 -19.61 -8.52 -12.71
C HIS A 7 -19.64 -10.03 -12.38
N CYS A 8 -18.49 -10.68 -12.46
CA CYS A 8 -18.32 -12.09 -12.03
C CYS A 8 -17.63 -12.10 -10.66
N VAL A 9 -18.20 -12.81 -9.69
CA VAL A 9 -17.63 -12.96 -8.34
C VAL A 9 -16.49 -13.96 -8.35
N ASN A 10 -16.63 -15.06 -9.12
CA ASN A 10 -15.64 -16.12 -9.21
C ASN A 10 -14.85 -16.00 -10.51
N LEU A 11 -13.53 -16.14 -10.41
CA LEU A 11 -12.64 -16.17 -11.56
C LEU A 11 -13.03 -17.28 -12.55
N ASN A 12 -13.32 -18.46 -12.06
CA ASN A 12 -13.63 -19.63 -12.89
C ASN A 12 -14.91 -19.45 -13.74
N ASP A 13 -15.85 -18.63 -13.29
CA ASP A 13 -17.07 -18.33 -14.05
C ASP A 13 -16.80 -17.30 -15.17
N MET A 14 -15.77 -16.50 -15.01
CA MET A 14 -15.38 -15.47 -15.97
C MET A 14 -14.50 -16.03 -17.09
N LEU A 15 -13.55 -16.89 -16.79
CA LEU A 15 -12.52 -17.37 -17.72
C LEU A 15 -13.08 -17.95 -19.04
N PRO A 16 -14.17 -18.77 -19.02
CA PRO A 16 -14.75 -19.32 -20.24
C PRO A 16 -15.37 -18.28 -21.18
N LEU A 17 -15.62 -17.07 -20.69
CA LEU A 17 -16.28 -16.00 -21.43
C LEU A 17 -15.27 -15.07 -22.13
N CYS A 18 -14.00 -15.10 -21.72
CA CYS A 18 -13.00 -14.12 -22.10
C CYS A 18 -12.24 -14.52 -23.39
N ASP A 19 -12.13 -13.58 -24.33
CA ASP A 19 -11.20 -13.64 -25.47
C ASP A 19 -9.86 -12.99 -25.10
N TYR A 20 -9.91 -12.01 -24.18
CA TYR A 20 -8.75 -11.31 -23.61
C TYR A 20 -8.87 -11.27 -22.09
N ILE A 21 -7.77 -11.50 -21.41
CA ILE A 21 -7.65 -11.41 -19.96
C ILE A 21 -6.58 -10.38 -19.64
N THR A 22 -6.92 -9.38 -18.82
CA THR A 22 -5.95 -8.43 -18.28
C THR A 22 -5.94 -8.51 -16.76
N ILE A 23 -4.74 -8.56 -16.17
CA ILE A 23 -4.53 -8.84 -14.76
C ILE A 23 -4.20 -7.55 -14.03
N HIS A 24 -4.95 -7.23 -12.96
CA HIS A 24 -4.80 -5.99 -12.16
C HIS A 24 -4.85 -6.23 -10.65
N VAL A 25 -4.55 -7.45 -10.20
CA VAL A 25 -4.51 -7.79 -8.77
C VAL A 25 -3.09 -7.67 -8.22
N PRO A 26 -2.92 -7.33 -6.93
CA PRO A 26 -1.60 -7.33 -6.29
C PRO A 26 -1.08 -8.77 -6.13
N TYR A 27 0.24 -8.93 -6.07
CA TYR A 27 0.83 -10.21 -5.66
C TYR A 27 0.63 -10.43 -4.17
N LEU A 28 -0.03 -11.53 -3.85
CA LEU A 28 -0.27 -12.03 -2.49
C LEU A 28 -0.10 -13.57 -2.52
N PRO A 29 0.09 -14.25 -1.38
CA PRO A 29 0.09 -15.70 -1.34
C PRO A 29 -1.15 -16.34 -1.97
N THR A 30 -2.30 -15.65 -1.90
CA THR A 30 -3.59 -16.09 -2.46
C THR A 30 -3.78 -15.78 -3.93
N THR A 31 -2.97 -14.89 -4.51
CA THR A 31 -3.05 -14.51 -5.94
C THR A 31 -1.88 -15.03 -6.76
N LYS A 32 -0.88 -15.63 -6.10
CA LYS A 32 0.22 -16.32 -6.80
C LYS A 32 -0.35 -17.39 -7.74
N ASP A 33 0.22 -17.48 -8.93
CA ASP A 33 -0.20 -18.45 -9.95
C ASP A 33 -1.73 -18.43 -10.21
N THR A 34 -2.35 -17.23 -10.18
CA THR A 34 -3.77 -17.08 -10.55
C THR A 34 -4.05 -17.63 -11.95
N ILE A 35 -3.11 -17.43 -12.88
CA ILE A 35 -3.09 -18.08 -14.20
C ILE A 35 -2.17 -19.29 -14.11
N ASN A 36 -2.74 -20.48 -14.17
CA ASN A 36 -2.08 -21.77 -14.05
C ASN A 36 -2.75 -22.81 -14.97
N THR A 37 -2.28 -24.04 -14.96
CA THR A 37 -2.82 -25.12 -15.82
C THR A 37 -4.33 -25.31 -15.67
N GLN A 38 -4.85 -25.25 -14.44
CA GLN A 38 -6.29 -25.46 -14.16
C GLN A 38 -7.12 -24.27 -14.67
N THR A 39 -6.70 -23.04 -14.40
CA THR A 39 -7.42 -21.84 -14.85
C THR A 39 -7.31 -21.64 -16.36
N LEU A 40 -6.17 -21.98 -16.97
CA LEU A 40 -6.01 -21.96 -18.43
C LEU A 40 -6.91 -22.99 -19.12
N ALA A 41 -7.12 -24.17 -18.52
CA ALA A 41 -8.02 -25.18 -19.07
C ALA A 41 -9.47 -24.68 -19.22
N LEU A 42 -9.90 -23.75 -18.35
CA LEU A 42 -11.23 -23.13 -18.40
C LEU A 42 -11.37 -22.04 -19.48
N CYS A 43 -10.26 -21.47 -19.94
CA CYS A 43 -10.30 -20.40 -20.92
C CYS A 43 -10.76 -20.89 -22.29
N LYS A 44 -11.16 -19.96 -23.15
CA LYS A 44 -11.35 -20.24 -24.58
C LYS A 44 -10.02 -20.63 -25.24
N ASP A 45 -10.07 -21.43 -26.28
CA ASP A 45 -8.91 -21.68 -27.13
C ASP A 45 -8.51 -20.38 -27.85
N GLY A 46 -7.22 -20.12 -27.90
CA GLY A 46 -6.70 -18.88 -28.48
C GLY A 46 -6.84 -17.64 -27.62
N VAL A 47 -7.13 -17.77 -26.33
CA VAL A 47 -7.20 -16.64 -25.39
C VAL A 47 -5.89 -15.84 -25.41
N LYS A 48 -5.99 -14.52 -25.22
CA LYS A 48 -4.84 -13.62 -25.07
C LYS A 48 -4.79 -13.06 -23.67
N ILE A 49 -3.58 -13.01 -23.08
CA ILE A 49 -3.37 -12.61 -21.70
C ILE A 49 -2.43 -11.40 -21.66
N LEU A 50 -2.83 -10.37 -20.90
CA LEU A 50 -2.04 -9.18 -20.63
C LEU A 50 -1.74 -9.11 -19.11
N ASN A 51 -0.46 -9.13 -18.77
CA ASN A 51 -0.02 -9.07 -17.38
C ASN A 51 0.96 -7.90 -17.17
N TYR A 52 0.41 -6.78 -16.75
CA TYR A 52 1.15 -5.59 -16.32
C TYR A 52 1.03 -5.36 -14.80
N ALA A 53 0.65 -6.41 -14.05
CA ALA A 53 0.51 -6.34 -12.60
C ALA A 53 1.75 -6.85 -11.86
N ARG A 54 1.97 -8.18 -11.88
CA ARG A 54 3.17 -8.84 -11.30
C ARG A 54 3.44 -10.16 -12.01
N GLY A 55 4.72 -10.47 -12.26
CA GLY A 55 5.13 -11.65 -13.00
C GLY A 55 4.61 -12.97 -12.39
N GLU A 56 4.65 -13.08 -11.07
CA GLU A 56 4.29 -14.27 -10.32
C GLU A 56 2.79 -14.60 -10.31
N LEU A 57 1.96 -13.75 -10.89
CA LEU A 57 0.52 -14.03 -11.06
C LEU A 57 0.24 -15.03 -12.17
N VAL A 58 1.22 -15.26 -13.04
CA VAL A 58 1.15 -16.21 -14.16
C VAL A 58 2.20 -17.28 -13.97
N ASN A 59 1.78 -18.56 -13.89
CA ASN A 59 2.70 -19.67 -13.88
C ASN A 59 3.35 -19.81 -15.25
N THR A 60 4.64 -19.54 -15.33
CA THR A 60 5.38 -19.51 -16.61
C THR A 60 5.34 -20.84 -17.35
N ASN A 61 5.49 -21.97 -16.65
CA ASN A 61 5.49 -23.29 -17.30
C ASN A 61 4.10 -23.61 -17.88
N ALA A 62 3.05 -23.39 -17.10
CA ALA A 62 1.67 -23.60 -17.56
C ALA A 62 1.33 -22.69 -18.76
N LEU A 63 1.81 -21.44 -18.74
CA LEU A 63 1.64 -20.53 -19.86
C LEU A 63 2.30 -21.06 -21.13
N LEU A 64 3.58 -21.48 -21.04
CA LEU A 64 4.32 -21.98 -22.18
C LEU A 64 3.69 -23.25 -22.79
N GLU A 65 3.28 -24.20 -21.95
CA GLU A 65 2.54 -25.40 -22.39
C GLU A 65 1.23 -25.03 -23.09
N ALA A 66 0.49 -24.05 -22.54
CA ALA A 66 -0.75 -23.58 -23.14
C ALA A 66 -0.54 -22.84 -24.48
N MET A 67 0.59 -22.17 -24.65
CA MET A 67 0.96 -21.55 -25.92
C MET A 67 1.36 -22.61 -26.95
N ASP A 68 2.15 -23.61 -26.57
CA ASP A 68 2.58 -24.68 -27.45
C ASP A 68 1.39 -25.51 -27.99
N THR A 69 0.30 -25.61 -27.21
CA THR A 69 -0.96 -26.28 -27.63
C THR A 69 -1.94 -25.35 -28.33
N GLY A 70 -1.68 -24.07 -28.45
CA GLY A 70 -2.58 -23.07 -29.03
C GLY A 70 -3.74 -22.63 -28.10
N LYS A 71 -3.76 -23.13 -26.86
CA LYS A 71 -4.72 -22.70 -25.84
C LYS A 71 -4.61 -21.21 -25.55
N VAL A 72 -3.38 -20.70 -25.46
CA VAL A 72 -3.05 -19.27 -25.39
C VAL A 72 -2.41 -18.85 -26.70
N SER A 73 -2.98 -17.88 -27.39
CA SER A 73 -2.48 -17.37 -28.68
C SER A 73 -1.59 -16.14 -28.56
N GLY A 74 -1.53 -15.53 -27.38
CA GLY A 74 -0.70 -14.35 -27.15
C GLY A 74 -0.55 -14.03 -25.66
N TYR A 75 0.65 -13.63 -25.28
CA TYR A 75 0.96 -13.13 -23.93
C TYR A 75 1.73 -11.81 -24.03
N MET A 76 1.29 -10.82 -23.29
CA MET A 76 1.95 -9.53 -23.21
C MET A 76 2.25 -9.18 -21.76
N THR A 77 3.50 -8.78 -21.48
CA THR A 77 3.95 -8.49 -20.11
C THR A 77 5.12 -7.50 -20.10
N ASP A 78 5.27 -6.80 -18.99
CA ASP A 78 6.44 -6.01 -18.66
C ASP A 78 7.32 -6.66 -17.57
N PHE A 79 7.13 -7.96 -17.34
CA PHE A 79 7.95 -8.81 -16.47
C PHE A 79 8.70 -9.87 -17.30
N PRO A 80 9.69 -9.47 -18.11
CA PRO A 80 10.44 -10.41 -18.93
C PRO A 80 11.26 -11.40 -18.08
N SER A 81 11.33 -12.63 -18.53
CA SER A 81 12.23 -13.66 -17.99
C SER A 81 12.91 -14.41 -19.13
N GLU A 82 14.01 -15.07 -18.87
CA GLU A 82 14.73 -15.86 -19.88
C GLU A 82 13.83 -16.89 -20.55
N ALA A 83 12.88 -17.48 -19.81
CA ALA A 83 11.99 -18.52 -20.32
C ALA A 83 11.01 -18.01 -21.39
N ILE A 84 10.65 -16.73 -21.38
CA ILE A 84 9.63 -16.15 -22.26
C ILE A 84 10.20 -15.20 -23.33
N LEU A 85 11.42 -14.71 -23.14
CA LEU A 85 12.05 -13.79 -24.10
C LEU A 85 12.26 -14.47 -25.46
N GLY A 86 11.88 -13.76 -26.53
CA GLY A 86 12.05 -14.23 -27.90
C GLY A 86 11.11 -15.34 -28.34
N ARG A 87 10.15 -15.78 -27.49
CA ARG A 87 9.17 -16.79 -27.87
C ARG A 87 8.09 -16.21 -28.81
N PRO A 88 7.70 -16.91 -29.87
CA PRO A 88 6.59 -16.51 -30.74
C PRO A 88 5.30 -16.32 -29.94
N GLY A 89 4.54 -15.28 -30.24
CA GLY A 89 3.31 -14.97 -29.53
C GLY A 89 3.47 -14.27 -28.17
N ILE A 90 4.70 -14.06 -27.72
CA ILE A 90 4.99 -13.30 -26.49
C ILE A 90 5.57 -11.92 -26.82
N ILE A 91 5.00 -10.89 -26.24
CA ILE A 91 5.49 -9.51 -26.32
C ILE A 91 5.92 -9.08 -24.92
N CYS A 92 7.22 -8.85 -24.78
CA CYS A 92 7.80 -8.28 -23.56
C CYS A 92 8.11 -6.80 -23.77
N THR A 93 7.68 -5.97 -22.85
CA THR A 93 8.03 -4.54 -22.80
C THR A 93 8.89 -4.26 -21.56
N PRO A 94 9.67 -3.17 -21.55
CA PRO A 94 10.30 -2.71 -20.31
C PRO A 94 9.25 -2.34 -19.25
N HIS A 95 9.56 -2.55 -17.96
CA HIS A 95 8.70 -2.17 -16.84
C HIS A 95 8.88 -0.67 -16.50
N LEU A 96 8.28 0.20 -17.29
CA LEU A 96 8.47 1.65 -17.25
C LEU A 96 7.17 2.44 -17.03
N GLY A 97 6.11 1.80 -16.56
CA GLY A 97 4.79 2.42 -16.44
C GLY A 97 4.74 3.68 -15.56
N ALA A 98 5.67 3.81 -14.59
CA ALA A 98 5.80 4.99 -13.72
C ALA A 98 7.16 5.71 -13.86
N SER A 99 7.99 5.33 -14.84
CA SER A 99 9.36 5.83 -15.00
C SER A 99 9.45 6.80 -16.18
N THR A 100 8.59 7.81 -16.19
CA THR A 100 8.78 8.97 -17.06
C THR A 100 9.53 10.06 -16.29
N PRO A 101 10.31 10.95 -16.95
CA PRO A 101 11.00 12.05 -16.28
C PRO A 101 10.08 12.87 -15.37
N GLU A 102 8.87 13.19 -15.84
CA GLU A 102 7.89 13.95 -15.06
C GLU A 102 7.39 13.17 -13.83
N ALA A 103 7.23 11.85 -13.94
CA ALA A 103 6.79 11.02 -12.82
C ALA A 103 7.88 10.92 -11.75
N GLU A 104 9.15 10.77 -12.16
CA GLU A 104 10.31 10.70 -11.26
C GLU A 104 10.51 12.03 -10.53
N ASP A 105 10.45 13.17 -11.24
CA ASP A 105 10.54 14.50 -10.65
C ASP A 105 9.40 14.76 -9.65
N ASN A 106 8.15 14.43 -10.04
CA ASN A 106 7.00 14.58 -9.16
C ASN A 106 7.10 13.70 -7.91
N CYS A 107 7.54 12.45 -8.05
CA CYS A 107 7.75 11.54 -6.92
C CYS A 107 8.80 12.09 -5.96
N ALA A 108 9.92 12.60 -6.48
CA ALA A 108 10.99 13.18 -5.66
C ALA A 108 10.51 14.41 -4.88
N VAL A 109 9.80 15.32 -5.55
CA VAL A 109 9.23 16.54 -4.94
C VAL A 109 8.20 16.17 -3.88
N MET A 110 7.27 15.27 -4.19
CA MET A 110 6.23 14.82 -3.24
C MET A 110 6.86 14.16 -2.01
N ALA A 111 7.81 13.25 -2.20
CA ALA A 111 8.50 12.59 -1.09
C ALA A 111 9.23 13.59 -0.19
N ALA A 112 9.92 14.57 -0.78
CA ALA A 112 10.60 15.62 -0.03
C ALA A 112 9.63 16.49 0.77
N GLN A 113 8.49 16.86 0.18
CA GLN A 113 7.44 17.64 0.85
C GLN A 113 6.82 16.85 2.02
N GLU A 114 6.48 15.58 1.82
CA GLU A 114 5.90 14.72 2.86
C GLU A 114 6.85 14.49 4.03
N ILE A 115 8.13 14.21 3.75
CA ILE A 115 9.16 14.08 4.78
C ILE A 115 9.34 15.41 5.53
N SER A 116 9.40 16.52 4.81
CA SER A 116 9.52 17.86 5.42
C SER A 116 8.34 18.19 6.32
N ASP A 117 7.11 17.90 5.87
CA ASP A 117 5.89 18.12 6.66
C ASP A 117 5.85 17.20 7.89
N TYR A 118 6.23 15.94 7.75
CA TYR A 118 6.36 15.05 8.90
C TYR A 118 7.40 15.54 9.90
N LEU A 119 8.57 15.97 9.43
CA LEU A 119 9.64 16.43 10.32
C LEU A 119 9.29 17.74 11.03
N LYS A 120 8.65 18.68 10.35
CA LYS A 120 8.33 20.02 10.87
C LYS A 120 7.01 20.05 11.64
N ASN A 121 5.99 19.35 11.16
CA ASN A 121 4.63 19.45 11.63
C ASN A 121 4.07 18.14 12.21
N GLY A 122 4.75 17.02 12.02
CA GLY A 122 4.28 15.70 12.47
C GLY A 122 3.17 15.10 11.61
N ASN A 123 2.76 15.75 10.53
CA ASN A 123 1.71 15.23 9.65
C ASN A 123 2.18 13.96 8.93
N ILE A 124 1.27 13.01 8.75
CA ILE A 124 1.50 11.78 7.99
C ILE A 124 0.52 11.75 6.83
N THR A 125 1.05 11.68 5.60
CA THR A 125 0.27 11.57 4.37
C THR A 125 0.82 10.48 3.48
N HIS A 126 -0.05 9.80 2.73
CA HIS A 126 0.25 8.72 1.78
C HIS A 126 1.10 7.57 2.35
N SER A 127 1.08 7.38 3.67
CA SER A 127 1.85 6.32 4.31
C SER A 127 1.25 4.93 4.06
N VAL A 128 2.11 3.96 3.70
CA VAL A 128 1.71 2.58 3.46
C VAL A 128 1.32 1.86 4.76
N ASN A 129 2.02 2.14 5.85
CA ASN A 129 1.90 1.41 7.13
C ASN A 129 1.33 2.22 8.28
N MET A 130 1.26 3.55 8.16
CA MET A 130 0.71 4.43 9.19
C MET A 130 -0.64 5.02 8.76
N PRO A 131 -1.51 5.41 9.71
CA PRO A 131 -2.73 6.13 9.37
C PRO A 131 -2.43 7.53 8.83
N GLU A 132 -3.27 8.02 7.94
CA GLU A 132 -3.17 9.41 7.50
C GLU A 132 -3.68 10.36 8.59
N VAL A 133 -2.80 11.26 9.03
CA VAL A 133 -3.09 12.23 10.10
C VAL A 133 -2.54 13.60 9.68
N ARG A 134 -3.45 14.57 9.63
CA ARG A 134 -3.10 15.99 9.44
C ARG A 134 -3.80 16.82 10.50
N GLN A 135 -3.08 17.76 11.09
CA GLN A 135 -3.60 18.73 12.04
C GLN A 135 -2.86 20.05 11.85
N PRO A 136 -3.54 21.16 11.54
CA PRO A 136 -2.93 22.48 11.54
C PRO A 136 -2.28 22.76 12.90
N ARG A 137 -1.17 23.50 12.91
CA ARG A 137 -0.53 23.94 14.16
C ARG A 137 -1.44 24.95 14.87
N ALA A 138 -1.72 24.71 16.14
CA ALA A 138 -2.54 25.62 16.97
C ALA A 138 -1.69 26.52 17.89
N GLY A 139 -0.38 26.54 17.70
CA GLY A 139 0.59 27.14 18.63
C GLY A 139 1.02 26.15 19.72
N GLY A 140 1.88 26.60 20.62
CA GLY A 140 2.42 25.71 21.66
C GLY A 140 3.37 24.65 21.12
N LYS A 141 3.55 23.61 21.92
CA LYS A 141 4.39 22.45 21.56
C LYS A 141 3.49 21.34 21.03
N ARG A 142 3.98 20.64 20.00
CA ARG A 142 3.31 19.44 19.47
C ARG A 142 4.00 18.20 19.96
N ILE A 143 3.23 17.26 20.49
CA ILE A 143 3.70 15.94 20.90
C ILE A 143 3.13 14.92 19.92
N CYS A 144 4.02 14.17 19.29
CA CYS A 144 3.69 13.14 18.30
C CYS A 144 4.07 11.79 18.87
N ILE A 145 3.12 10.86 18.93
CA ILE A 145 3.30 9.56 19.59
C ILE A 145 2.89 8.45 18.63
N ILE A 146 3.85 7.61 18.26
CA ILE A 146 3.60 6.36 17.55
C ILE A 146 3.43 5.27 18.60
N HIS A 147 2.32 4.54 18.55
CA HIS A 147 2.04 3.49 19.52
C HIS A 147 1.25 2.32 18.89
N LYS A 148 1.20 1.19 19.59
CA LYS A 148 0.32 0.10 19.22
C LYS A 148 -1.14 0.51 19.42
N ASN A 149 -2.02 -0.02 18.57
CA ASN A 149 -3.45 0.23 18.67
C ASN A 149 -4.08 -0.69 19.75
N GLU A 150 -3.90 -0.32 21.00
CA GLU A 150 -4.37 -1.07 22.18
C GLU A 150 -5.35 -0.23 23.00
N PRO A 151 -6.29 -0.87 23.73
CA PRO A 151 -7.21 -0.16 24.61
C PRO A 151 -6.50 0.67 25.70
N GLY A 152 -7.06 1.81 26.06
CA GLY A 152 -6.55 2.65 27.14
C GLY A 152 -5.38 3.55 26.80
N MET A 153 -4.88 3.54 25.57
CA MET A 153 -3.72 4.36 25.18
C MET A 153 -3.98 5.85 25.32
N ILE A 154 -5.13 6.32 24.84
CA ILE A 154 -5.50 7.74 24.93
C ILE A 154 -5.60 8.18 26.40
N SER A 155 -6.22 7.38 27.25
CA SER A 155 -6.33 7.67 28.69
C SER A 155 -4.96 7.79 29.37
N GLN A 156 -4.04 6.91 29.08
CA GLN A 156 -2.68 6.96 29.63
C GLN A 156 -1.91 8.19 29.13
N ILE A 157 -1.99 8.51 27.83
CA ILE A 157 -1.34 9.68 27.24
C ILE A 157 -1.91 10.96 27.85
N THR A 158 -3.23 11.12 27.93
CA THR A 158 -3.86 12.33 28.48
C THR A 158 -3.64 12.45 29.98
N ALA A 159 -3.63 11.36 30.75
CA ALA A 159 -3.29 11.39 32.16
C ALA A 159 -1.90 11.96 32.44
N LEU A 160 -0.87 11.47 31.70
CA LEU A 160 0.49 11.97 31.84
C LEU A 160 0.64 13.44 31.39
N THR A 161 -0.09 13.88 30.37
CA THR A 161 -0.08 15.28 29.96
C THR A 161 -0.75 16.18 31.01
N THR A 162 -1.84 15.72 31.61
CA THR A 162 -2.53 16.41 32.71
C THR A 162 -1.64 16.47 33.98
N GLU A 163 -1.00 15.37 34.35
CA GLU A 163 -0.06 15.31 35.48
C GLU A 163 1.10 16.27 35.29
N ALA A 164 1.54 16.47 34.05
CA ALA A 164 2.58 17.43 33.70
C ALA A 164 2.09 18.91 33.69
N GLY A 165 0.82 19.16 34.01
CA GLY A 165 0.24 20.49 34.05
C GLY A 165 0.02 21.13 32.67
N LEU A 166 -0.10 20.31 31.62
CA LEU A 166 -0.32 20.79 30.26
C LEU A 166 -1.81 20.94 29.96
N ASN A 167 -2.14 22.00 29.21
CA ASN A 167 -3.46 22.14 28.59
C ASN A 167 -3.38 21.65 27.12
N ILE A 168 -4.25 20.69 26.74
CA ILE A 168 -4.35 20.16 25.39
C ILE A 168 -5.28 21.06 24.59
N GLU A 169 -4.74 21.74 23.60
CA GLU A 169 -5.49 22.63 22.69
C GLU A 169 -6.15 21.85 21.57
N ASN A 170 -5.42 20.91 20.97
CA ASN A 170 -5.92 20.02 19.92
C ASN A 170 -5.33 18.64 20.08
N MET A 171 -6.11 17.64 19.70
CA MET A 171 -5.68 16.25 19.69
C MET A 171 -6.34 15.49 18.57
N VAL A 172 -5.54 14.68 17.89
CA VAL A 172 -6.01 13.69 16.92
C VAL A 172 -5.35 12.35 17.19
N ASN A 173 -6.12 11.29 17.16
CA ASN A 173 -5.63 9.91 17.17
C ASN A 173 -6.27 9.15 16.03
N LYS A 174 -5.45 8.49 15.23
CA LYS A 174 -5.94 7.57 14.19
C LYS A 174 -5.14 6.28 14.23
N SER A 175 -5.80 5.20 13.85
CA SER A 175 -5.20 3.87 13.78
C SER A 175 -5.31 3.27 12.37
N LYS A 176 -4.36 2.40 12.06
CA LYS A 176 -4.34 1.56 10.87
C LYS A 176 -3.81 0.19 11.27
N LYS A 177 -4.69 -0.82 11.27
CA LYS A 177 -4.36 -2.16 11.76
C LYS A 177 -3.92 -2.13 13.24
N ASN A 178 -2.71 -2.61 13.52
CA ASN A 178 -2.13 -2.68 14.87
C ASN A 178 -1.31 -1.44 15.27
N MET A 179 -1.24 -0.44 14.41
CA MET A 179 -0.51 0.80 14.66
C MET A 179 -1.47 1.98 14.85
N ALA A 180 -1.12 2.88 15.76
CA ALA A 180 -1.82 4.13 15.94
C ALA A 180 -0.84 5.30 16.04
N TYR A 181 -1.32 6.47 15.70
CA TYR A 181 -0.60 7.72 15.79
C TYR A 181 -1.46 8.76 16.50
N THR A 182 -0.95 9.24 17.61
CA THR A 182 -1.55 10.35 18.37
C THR A 182 -0.71 11.59 18.19
N MET A 183 -1.36 12.68 17.84
CA MET A 183 -0.75 14.00 17.76
C MET A 183 -1.56 14.95 18.61
N LEU A 184 -0.92 15.67 19.51
CA LEU A 184 -1.56 16.68 20.35
C LEU A 184 -0.74 17.96 20.40
N ASP A 185 -1.43 19.09 20.36
CA ASP A 185 -0.88 20.40 20.60
C ASP A 185 -1.18 20.80 22.03
N ALA A 186 -0.16 21.17 22.79
CA ALA A 186 -0.32 21.51 24.19
C ALA A 186 0.40 22.83 24.54
N THR A 187 -0.20 23.56 25.47
CA THR A 187 0.41 24.72 26.12
C THR A 187 0.87 24.35 27.53
N GLY A 188 1.95 24.99 27.96
CA GLY A 188 2.62 24.71 29.22
C GLY A 188 4.07 24.23 29.02
N ALA A 189 4.68 23.74 30.09
CA ALA A 189 6.10 23.33 30.10
C ALA A 189 6.30 21.91 29.53
N VAL A 190 6.20 21.74 28.24
CA VAL A 190 6.54 20.47 27.57
C VAL A 190 8.05 20.27 27.63
N ASN A 191 8.51 19.26 28.34
CA ASN A 191 9.93 18.99 28.61
C ASN A 191 10.32 17.54 28.31
N ALA A 192 11.61 17.23 28.43
CA ALA A 192 12.17 15.90 28.19
C ALA A 192 11.60 14.84 29.19
N ALA A 193 11.33 15.21 30.44
CA ALA A 193 10.80 14.28 31.44
C ALA A 193 9.39 13.74 31.04
N LEU A 194 8.56 14.57 30.43
CA LEU A 194 7.27 14.09 29.87
C LEU A 194 7.49 13.13 28.71
N ALA A 195 8.43 13.43 27.80
CA ALA A 195 8.75 12.53 26.69
C ALA A 195 9.23 11.16 27.19
N GLU A 196 10.05 11.13 28.24
CA GLU A 196 10.51 9.89 28.89
C GLU A 196 9.34 9.11 29.50
N LYS A 197 8.46 9.78 30.29
CA LYS A 197 7.26 9.15 30.86
C LYS A 197 6.35 8.56 29.79
N LEU A 198 6.09 9.31 28.71
CA LEU A 198 5.28 8.82 27.59
C LEU A 198 5.96 7.63 26.88
N SER A 199 7.27 7.68 26.72
CA SER A 199 8.04 6.60 26.10
C SER A 199 8.10 5.34 26.99
N ALA A 200 7.90 5.47 28.28
CA ALA A 200 7.86 4.34 29.23
C ALA A 200 6.54 3.54 29.17
N ILE A 201 5.51 4.03 28.50
CA ILE A 201 4.28 3.25 28.26
C ILE A 201 4.62 2.06 27.34
N PRO A 202 4.37 0.80 27.75
CA PRO A 202 4.85 -0.38 26.99
C PRO A 202 4.40 -0.45 25.53
N ALA A 203 3.23 0.11 25.21
CA ALA A 203 2.70 0.14 23.84
C ALA A 203 3.21 1.32 23.01
N VAL A 204 3.93 2.28 23.59
CA VAL A 204 4.52 3.41 22.88
C VAL A 204 5.81 2.98 22.20
N ILE A 205 5.94 3.32 20.93
CA ILE A 205 7.09 2.99 20.08
C ILE A 205 8.02 4.19 19.95
N ARG A 206 7.44 5.38 19.80
CA ARG A 206 8.22 6.60 19.62
C ARG A 206 7.45 7.85 20.06
N VAL A 207 8.13 8.75 20.74
CA VAL A 207 7.65 10.08 21.09
C VAL A 207 8.55 11.12 20.43
N ARG A 208 7.94 12.17 19.87
CA ARG A 208 8.63 13.35 19.33
C ARG A 208 7.94 14.61 19.85
N ILE A 209 8.73 15.60 20.23
CA ILE A 209 8.27 16.96 20.56
C ILE A 209 8.73 17.89 19.45
N LEU A 210 7.79 18.68 18.91
CA LEU A 210 8.01 19.63 17.80
C LEU A 210 7.66 21.05 18.25
#